data_981808edce0d3e493dbdb83ab41eed4c
#
_entry.id   981808edce0d3e493dbdb83ab41eed4c
#
_cell.length_a   1.000
_cell.length_b   1.000
_cell.length_c   1.000
_cell.angle_alpha   90.00
_cell.angle_beta   90.00
_cell.angle_gamma   90.00
#
_symmetry.space_group_name_H-M   'P 1'
#
loop_
_entity.id
_entity.type
_entity.pdbx_description
1 polymer ?
#
loop_
_entity_poly.entity_id
_entity_poly.type
_entity_poly.pdbx_seq_one_letter_code
_entity_poly.pdbx_strand_id
1 'polypeptide(L)'
;MRTKKTFINMCAKFVNQIVVILLGLISRRVMIDSVGVQYLGINGVLENVFTIISLAESGIGVAMVYSLYKPLAEKNEYVIKGLMQFYRKSYHILAAFTLCAGLVMVPFLPVFLKGNTVNNTLIIYFLFLFQAVLSLIHISEPTRH
;
A
#
# COMPACT_ATOMS: atom_id res chain seq x y z
N MET A 1 37.27 -2.41 -9.12
CA MET A 1 36.43 -1.17 -9.06
C MET A 1 34.95 -1.40 -8.70
N ARG A 2 34.34 -2.52 -9.04
CA ARG A 2 32.93 -2.84 -8.70
C ARG A 2 32.66 -2.97 -7.20
N THR A 3 33.50 -3.67 -6.46
CA THR A 3 33.39 -3.92 -5.01
C THR A 3 33.38 -2.62 -4.17
N LYS A 4 34.20 -1.64 -4.51
CA LYS A 4 34.25 -0.36 -3.79
C LYS A 4 32.95 0.44 -3.94
N LYS A 5 32.36 0.44 -5.16
CA LYS A 5 31.04 1.09 -5.39
C LYS A 5 29.92 0.37 -4.67
N THR A 6 29.95 -0.96 -4.63
CA THR A 6 28.95 -1.76 -3.90
C THR A 6 29.03 -1.49 -2.39
N PHE A 7 30.23 -1.42 -1.84
CA PHE A 7 30.42 -1.11 -0.41
C PHE A 7 29.90 0.30 -0.06
N ILE A 8 30.23 1.30 -0.87
CA ILE A 8 29.74 2.68 -0.67
C ILE A 8 28.21 2.73 -0.72
N ASN A 9 27.58 2.05 -1.70
CA ASN A 9 26.13 1.98 -1.82
C ASN A 9 25.48 1.26 -0.63
N MET A 10 26.13 0.23 -0.09
CA MET A 10 25.67 -0.47 1.09
C MET A 10 25.74 0.42 2.33
N CYS A 11 26.84 1.12 2.54
CA CYS A 11 26.98 2.09 3.63
C CYS A 11 25.94 3.23 3.51
N ALA A 12 25.74 3.77 2.32
CA ALA A 12 24.74 4.81 2.08
C ALA A 12 23.32 4.33 2.41
N LYS A 13 22.95 3.09 2.01
CA LYS A 13 21.67 2.49 2.38
C LYS A 13 21.53 2.29 3.90
N PHE A 14 22.61 1.89 4.57
CA PHE A 14 22.60 1.70 6.02
C PHE A 14 22.40 3.04 6.77
N VAL A 15 23.09 4.08 6.35
CA VAL A 15 22.90 5.43 6.90
C VAL A 15 21.49 5.93 6.65
N ASN A 16 20.96 5.76 5.43
CA ASN A 16 19.58 6.11 5.11
C ASN A 16 18.59 5.37 6.01
N GLN A 17 18.80 4.07 6.26
CA GLN A 17 17.92 3.28 7.13
C GLN A 17 17.93 3.80 8.57
N ILE A 18 19.09 4.16 9.10
CA ILE A 18 19.21 4.76 10.44
C ILE A 18 18.44 6.09 10.51
N VAL A 19 18.59 6.95 9.50
CA VAL A 19 17.85 8.22 9.42
C VAL A 19 16.34 7.99 9.38
N VAL A 20 15.87 7.05 8.58
CA VAL A 20 14.45 6.70 8.50
C VAL A 20 13.91 6.20 9.85
N ILE A 21 14.66 5.36 10.56
CA ILE A 21 14.27 4.88 11.90
C ILE A 21 14.17 6.04 12.89
N LEU A 22 15.17 6.91 12.92
CA LEU A 22 15.19 8.08 13.83
C LEU A 22 14.02 9.03 13.53
N LEU A 23 13.80 9.35 12.26
CA LEU A 23 12.65 10.17 11.85
C LEU A 23 11.32 9.51 12.19
N GLY A 24 11.20 8.19 12.04
CA GLY A 24 10.02 7.42 12.44
C GLY A 24 9.74 7.49 13.95
N LEU A 25 10.79 7.40 14.79
CA LEU A 25 10.64 7.55 16.24
C LEU A 25 10.20 8.96 16.64
N ILE A 26 10.80 9.98 16.03
CA ILE A 26 10.45 11.39 16.28
C ILE A 26 9.01 11.65 15.84
N SER A 27 8.64 11.23 14.63
CA SER A 27 7.29 11.38 14.09
C SER A 27 6.25 10.71 14.98
N ARG A 28 6.54 9.49 15.45
CA ARG A 28 5.66 8.76 16.38
C ARG A 28 5.49 9.51 17.71
N ARG A 29 6.56 10.09 18.24
CA ARG A 29 6.51 10.91 19.46
C ARG A 29 5.64 12.14 19.27
N VAL A 30 5.90 12.91 18.22
CA VAL A 30 5.11 14.11 17.87
C VAL A 30 3.64 13.77 17.68
N MET A 31 3.34 12.63 17.04
CA MET A 31 1.97 12.18 16.82
C MET A 31 1.26 11.83 18.12
N ILE A 32 1.95 11.17 19.06
CA ILE A 32 1.39 10.88 20.40
C ILE A 32 1.09 12.16 21.16
N ASP A 33 2.01 13.10 21.15
CA ASP A 33 1.89 14.36 21.91
C ASP A 33 0.83 15.31 21.29
N SER A 34 0.63 15.25 19.95
CA SER A 34 -0.30 16.14 19.25
C SER A 34 -1.71 15.58 19.08
N VAL A 35 -1.86 14.31 18.80
CA VAL A 35 -3.14 13.67 18.41
C VAL A 35 -3.60 12.61 19.40
N GLY A 36 -2.69 12.09 20.20
CA GLY A 36 -2.96 11.10 21.25
C GLY A 36 -2.71 9.64 20.81
N VAL A 37 -2.53 8.78 21.81
CA VAL A 37 -2.21 7.34 21.63
C VAL A 37 -3.32 6.60 20.87
N GLN A 38 -4.58 7.03 21.01
CA GLN A 38 -5.73 6.39 20.38
C GLN A 38 -5.65 6.46 18.85
N TYR A 39 -5.29 7.62 18.30
CA TYR A 39 -5.11 7.80 16.86
C TYR A 39 -3.91 7.01 16.33
N LEU A 40 -2.85 6.86 17.13
CA LEU A 40 -1.72 6.02 16.76
C LEU A 40 -2.14 4.54 16.62
N GLY A 41 -3.05 4.07 17.49
CA GLY A 41 -3.61 2.72 17.39
C GLY A 41 -4.39 2.50 16.09
N ILE A 42 -5.24 3.47 15.72
CA ILE A 42 -5.99 3.42 14.45
C ILE A 42 -5.03 3.41 13.26
N ASN A 43 -4.05 4.31 13.26
CA ASN A 43 -3.05 4.38 12.19
C ASN A 43 -2.30 3.06 12.04
N GLY A 44 -1.89 2.42 13.14
CA GLY A 44 -1.22 1.13 13.11
C GLY A 44 -2.06 0.00 12.51
N VAL A 45 -3.36 -0.04 12.82
CA VAL A 45 -4.28 -1.03 12.20
C VAL A 45 -4.39 -0.77 10.71
N LEU A 46 -4.55 0.49 10.29
CA LEU A 46 -4.64 0.87 8.88
C LEU A 46 -3.35 0.54 8.12
N GLU A 47 -2.19 0.86 8.67
CA GLU A 47 -0.88 0.52 8.09
C GLU A 47 -0.72 -1.00 7.87
N ASN A 48 -1.18 -1.82 8.83
CA ASN A 48 -1.13 -3.28 8.68
C ASN A 48 -2.04 -3.76 7.53
N VAL A 49 -3.24 -3.22 7.41
CA VAL A 49 -4.15 -3.54 6.29
C VAL A 49 -3.51 -3.13 4.96
N PHE A 50 -2.94 -1.92 4.88
CA PHE A 50 -2.21 -1.48 3.68
C PHE A 50 -1.02 -2.37 3.34
N THR A 51 -0.28 -2.84 4.33
CA THR A 51 0.86 -3.74 4.10
C THR A 51 0.42 -5.05 3.45
N ILE A 52 -0.69 -5.63 3.89
CA ILE A 52 -1.26 -6.85 3.29
C ILE A 52 -1.67 -6.61 1.84
N ILE A 53 -2.33 -5.47 1.57
CA ILE A 53 -2.76 -5.08 0.22
C ILE A 53 -1.54 -4.89 -0.69
N SER A 54 -0.52 -4.18 -0.22
CA SER A 54 0.72 -3.93 -0.97
C SER A 54 1.49 -5.20 -1.27
N LEU A 55 1.46 -6.21 -0.39
CA LEU A 55 2.03 -7.52 -0.65
C LEU A 55 1.32 -8.24 -1.80
N ALA A 56 -0.01 -8.24 -1.80
CA ALA A 56 -0.80 -8.83 -2.87
C ALA A 56 -0.57 -8.10 -4.20
N GLU A 57 -0.52 -6.76 -4.17
CA GLU A 57 -0.23 -5.91 -5.31
C GLU A 57 1.15 -6.16 -5.90
N SER A 58 2.19 -6.24 -5.07
CA SER A 58 3.56 -6.48 -5.53
C SER A 58 3.69 -7.83 -6.23
N GLY A 59 3.00 -8.87 -5.75
CA GLY A 59 2.97 -10.19 -6.39
C GLY A 59 2.35 -10.15 -7.79
N ILE A 60 1.22 -9.48 -7.93
CA ILE A 60 0.53 -9.32 -9.24
C ILE A 60 1.40 -8.49 -10.19
N GLY A 61 1.99 -7.39 -9.72
CA GLY A 61 2.85 -6.52 -10.52
C GLY A 61 4.07 -7.23 -11.08
N VAL A 62 4.80 -7.97 -10.24
CA VAL A 62 5.98 -8.74 -10.66
C VAL A 62 5.59 -9.84 -11.67
N ALA A 63 4.54 -10.60 -11.41
CA ALA A 63 4.06 -11.64 -12.31
C ALA A 63 3.67 -11.06 -13.68
N MET A 64 3.06 -9.88 -13.70
CA MET A 64 2.66 -9.18 -14.92
C MET A 64 3.88 -8.75 -15.75
N VAL A 65 4.89 -8.15 -15.10
CA VAL A 65 6.12 -7.74 -15.78
C VAL A 65 6.78 -8.94 -16.45
N TYR A 66 6.91 -10.07 -15.74
CA TYR A 66 7.48 -11.29 -16.34
C TYR A 66 6.66 -11.81 -17.51
N SER A 67 5.33 -11.81 -17.40
CA SER A 67 4.44 -12.29 -18.46
C SER A 67 4.48 -11.41 -19.71
N LEU A 68 4.82 -10.13 -19.57
CA LEU A 68 4.90 -9.18 -20.69
C LEU A 68 6.21 -9.26 -21.48
N TYR A 69 7.31 -9.79 -20.93
CA TYR A 69 8.61 -9.80 -21.61
C TYR A 69 8.56 -10.47 -22.98
N LYS A 70 7.99 -11.66 -23.06
CA LYS A 70 7.94 -12.43 -24.31
C LYS A 70 7.01 -11.79 -25.35
N PRO A 71 5.74 -11.44 -25.03
CA PRO A 71 4.86 -10.79 -25.99
C PRO A 71 5.36 -9.44 -26.50
N LEU A 72 6.07 -8.67 -25.65
CA LEU A 72 6.69 -7.41 -26.06
C LEU A 72 7.83 -7.62 -27.05
N ALA A 73 8.69 -8.63 -26.82
CA ALA A 73 9.77 -8.99 -27.75
C ALA A 73 9.23 -9.48 -29.09
N GLU A 74 8.13 -10.24 -29.10
CA GLU A 74 7.47 -10.76 -30.29
C GLU A 74 6.50 -9.74 -30.94
N LYS A 75 6.31 -8.55 -30.34
CA LYS A 75 5.36 -7.51 -30.79
C LYS A 75 3.92 -8.04 -30.96
N ASN A 76 3.53 -9.00 -30.14
CA ASN A 76 2.22 -9.62 -30.20
C ASN A 76 1.17 -8.79 -29.43
N GLU A 77 0.59 -7.82 -30.13
CA GLU A 77 -0.39 -6.88 -29.51
C GLU A 77 -1.61 -7.60 -28.95
N TYR A 78 -2.04 -8.70 -29.54
CA TYR A 78 -3.22 -9.44 -29.07
C TYR A 78 -3.00 -9.99 -27.65
N VAL A 79 -1.85 -10.64 -27.43
CA VAL A 79 -1.49 -11.20 -26.13
C VAL A 79 -1.25 -10.08 -25.11
N ILE A 80 -0.60 -8.98 -25.52
CA ILE A 80 -0.40 -7.81 -24.65
C ILE A 80 -1.73 -7.24 -24.18
N LYS A 81 -2.69 -7.03 -25.09
CA LYS A 81 -4.05 -6.55 -24.72
C LYS A 81 -4.77 -7.49 -23.76
N GLY A 82 -4.68 -8.80 -23.99
CA GLY A 82 -5.26 -9.81 -23.10
C GLY A 82 -4.67 -9.77 -21.69
N LEU A 83 -3.34 -9.67 -21.59
CA LEU A 83 -2.63 -9.54 -20.32
C LEU A 83 -2.99 -8.25 -19.58
N MET A 84 -3.10 -7.13 -20.29
CA MET A 84 -3.50 -5.85 -19.70
C MET A 84 -4.95 -5.87 -19.19
N GLN A 85 -5.86 -6.54 -19.89
CA GLN A 85 -7.24 -6.73 -19.42
C GLN A 85 -7.29 -7.63 -18.16
N PHE A 86 -6.50 -8.69 -18.14
CA PHE A 86 -6.36 -9.55 -16.96
C PHE A 86 -5.83 -8.78 -15.76
N TYR A 87 -4.77 -7.98 -15.96
CA TYR A 87 -4.18 -7.12 -14.96
C TYR A 87 -5.22 -6.14 -14.37
N ARG A 88 -5.92 -5.43 -15.23
CA ARG A 88 -7.00 -4.52 -14.82
C ARG A 88 -8.06 -5.24 -14.00
N LYS A 89 -8.53 -6.41 -14.45
CA LYS A 89 -9.52 -7.22 -13.73
C LYS A 89 -9.02 -7.65 -12.36
N SER A 90 -7.76 -8.07 -12.25
CA SER A 90 -7.13 -8.47 -10.99
C SER A 90 -7.10 -7.33 -9.98
N TYR A 91 -6.77 -6.11 -10.41
CA TYR A 91 -6.80 -4.93 -9.53
C TYR A 91 -8.22 -4.53 -9.10
N HIS A 92 -9.22 -4.68 -9.96
CA HIS A 92 -10.61 -4.44 -9.55
C HIS A 92 -11.07 -5.46 -8.51
N ILE A 93 -10.68 -6.72 -8.65
CA ILE A 93 -10.98 -7.76 -7.67
C ILE A 93 -10.28 -7.44 -6.34
N LEU A 94 -9.01 -7.03 -6.39
CA LEU A 94 -8.25 -6.64 -5.21
C LEU A 94 -8.88 -5.42 -4.51
N ALA A 95 -9.30 -4.41 -5.28
CA ALA A 95 -9.98 -3.24 -4.75
C ALA A 95 -11.33 -3.60 -4.09
N ALA A 96 -12.12 -4.47 -4.72
CA ALA A 96 -13.37 -4.96 -4.16
C ALA A 96 -13.15 -5.76 -2.87
N PHE A 97 -12.14 -6.63 -2.85
CA PHE A 97 -11.76 -7.39 -1.66
C PHE A 97 -11.32 -6.47 -0.51
N THR A 98 -10.49 -5.45 -0.81
CA THR A 98 -10.05 -4.44 0.15
C THR A 98 -11.23 -3.67 0.74
N LEU A 99 -12.17 -3.28 -0.10
CA LEU A 99 -13.38 -2.57 0.33
C LEU A 99 -14.25 -3.45 1.23
N CYS A 100 -14.49 -4.69 0.84
CA CYS A 100 -15.25 -5.65 1.66
C CYS A 100 -14.56 -5.93 3.00
N ALA A 101 -13.25 -6.20 2.99
CA ALA A 101 -12.48 -6.43 4.21
C ALA A 101 -12.49 -5.20 5.14
N GLY A 102 -12.36 -4.00 4.56
CA GLY A 102 -12.47 -2.76 5.30
C GLY A 102 -13.85 -2.56 5.93
N LEU A 103 -14.93 -2.82 5.20
CA LEU A 103 -16.29 -2.72 5.74
C LEU A 103 -16.54 -3.73 6.86
N VAL A 104 -16.04 -4.95 6.75
CA VAL A 104 -16.13 -5.97 7.81
C VAL A 104 -15.39 -5.53 9.08
N MET A 105 -14.31 -4.75 8.95
CA MET A 105 -13.56 -4.22 10.10
C MET A 105 -14.30 -3.10 10.85
N VAL A 106 -15.27 -2.41 10.23
CA VAL A 106 -16.00 -1.29 10.87
C VAL A 106 -16.63 -1.68 12.21
N PRO A 107 -17.38 -2.79 12.36
CA PRO A 107 -17.98 -3.17 13.63
C PRO A 107 -16.96 -3.56 14.70
N PHE A 108 -15.73 -3.90 14.32
CA PHE A 108 -14.66 -4.24 15.26
C PHE A 108 -13.87 -3.02 15.75
N LEU A 109 -13.98 -1.88 15.06
CA LEU A 109 -13.30 -0.64 15.46
C LEU A 109 -13.54 -0.24 16.94
N PRO A 110 -14.78 -0.27 17.49
CA PRO A 110 -15.01 0.07 18.89
C PRO A 110 -14.29 -0.85 19.87
N VAL A 111 -14.08 -2.12 19.50
CA VAL A 111 -13.35 -3.11 20.33
C VAL A 111 -11.86 -2.77 20.42
N PHE A 112 -11.28 -2.31 19.30
CA PHE A 112 -9.88 -1.89 19.25
C PHE A 112 -9.63 -0.51 19.85
N LEU A 113 -10.64 0.35 19.81
CA LEU A 113 -10.58 1.74 20.26
C LEU A 113 -11.32 1.90 21.59
N LYS A 114 -10.78 1.40 22.68
CA LYS A 114 -11.33 1.58 24.02
C LYS A 114 -11.54 3.06 24.39
N GLY A 115 -12.60 3.70 23.88
CA GLY A 115 -12.91 5.08 24.27
C GLY A 115 -13.92 5.82 23.39
N ASN A 116 -14.47 6.91 23.93
CA ASN A 116 -15.63 7.70 23.48
C ASN A 116 -15.50 8.50 22.17
N THR A 117 -14.57 8.23 21.28
CA THR A 117 -14.31 9.02 20.07
C THR A 117 -14.81 8.36 18.77
N VAL A 118 -15.88 7.58 18.86
CA VAL A 118 -16.37 6.75 17.74
C VAL A 118 -16.74 7.57 16.49
N ASN A 119 -17.29 8.77 16.65
CA ASN A 119 -17.81 9.53 15.49
C ASN A 119 -16.70 10.07 14.57
N ASN A 120 -15.67 10.71 15.11
CA ASN A 120 -14.57 11.23 14.28
C ASN A 120 -13.66 10.12 13.75
N THR A 121 -13.53 9.02 14.48
CA THR A 121 -12.75 7.86 14.09
C THR A 121 -13.32 7.15 12.86
N LEU A 122 -14.65 7.02 12.80
CA LEU A 122 -15.33 6.43 11.64
C LEU A 122 -15.07 7.26 10.37
N ILE A 123 -15.14 8.58 10.45
CA ILE A 123 -14.87 9.45 9.31
C ILE A 123 -13.43 9.25 8.80
N ILE A 124 -12.46 9.25 9.70
CA ILE A 124 -11.05 9.03 9.36
C ILE A 124 -10.86 7.66 8.71
N TYR A 125 -11.47 6.62 9.29
CA TYR A 125 -11.42 5.27 8.75
C TYR A 125 -11.99 5.18 7.34
N PHE A 126 -13.16 5.75 7.09
CA PHE A 126 -13.76 5.78 5.75
C PHE A 126 -12.95 6.56 4.75
N LEU A 127 -12.34 7.68 5.14
CA LEU A 127 -11.44 8.44 4.28
C LEU A 127 -10.22 7.61 3.86
N PHE A 128 -9.61 6.89 4.81
CA PHE A 128 -8.50 6.00 4.50
C PHE A 128 -8.90 4.83 3.60
N LEU A 129 -10.04 4.20 3.86
CA LEU A 129 -10.56 3.12 3.04
C LEU A 129 -10.83 3.59 1.61
N PHE A 130 -11.46 4.76 1.48
CA PHE A 130 -11.73 5.40 0.20
C PHE A 130 -10.43 5.70 -0.57
N GLN A 131 -9.43 6.25 0.10
CA GLN A 131 -8.11 6.51 -0.48
C GLN A 131 -7.42 5.23 -0.94
N ALA A 132 -7.49 4.13 -0.17
CA ALA A 132 -6.92 2.83 -0.54
C ALA A 132 -7.56 2.28 -1.81
N VAL A 133 -8.89 2.29 -1.87
CA VAL A 133 -9.64 1.81 -3.02
C VAL A 133 -9.38 2.66 -4.25
N LEU A 134 -9.36 4.00 -4.10
CA LEU A 134 -9.02 4.91 -5.20
C LEU A 134 -7.60 4.65 -5.73
N SER A 135 -6.62 4.45 -4.85
CA SER A 135 -5.25 4.15 -5.24
C SER A 135 -5.18 2.90 -6.11
N LEU A 136 -5.84 1.81 -5.71
CA LEU A 136 -5.89 0.55 -6.47
C LEU A 136 -6.57 0.71 -7.83
N ILE A 137 -7.66 1.47 -7.89
CA ILE A 137 -8.37 1.72 -9.15
C ILE A 137 -7.50 2.59 -10.07
N HIS A 138 -6.87 3.63 -9.54
CA HIS A 138 -6.03 4.54 -10.32
C HIS A 138 -4.80 3.86 -10.93
N ILE A 139 -4.17 2.94 -10.18
CA ILE A 139 -3.05 2.12 -10.69
C ILE A 139 -3.50 1.22 -11.85
N SER A 140 -4.77 0.75 -11.83
CA SER A 140 -5.32 -0.12 -12.87
C SER A 140 -5.70 0.61 -14.16
N GLU A 141 -5.82 1.94 -14.15
CA GLU A 141 -6.08 2.72 -15.35
C GLU A 141 -4.75 3.04 -16.06
N PRO A 142 -4.46 2.40 -17.22
CA PRO A 142 -3.35 2.84 -18.04
C PRO A 142 -3.65 4.26 -18.49
N THR A 143 -2.78 5.21 -18.13
CA THR A 143 -2.82 6.57 -18.63
C THR A 143 -2.98 6.52 -20.15
N ARG A 144 -4.13 7.00 -20.61
CA ARG A 144 -4.42 7.23 -22.02
C ARG A 144 -3.53 8.41 -22.46
N HIS A 145 -2.35 8.10 -22.94
CA HIS A 145 -1.53 9.01 -23.76
C HIS A 145 -1.19 8.33 -25.07
#